data_da8f20fda2074e0818c9c4bafec9bf16
#
_entry.id   da8f20fda2074e0818c9c4bafec9bf16
#
_cell.length_a   1.000
_cell.length_b   1.000
_cell.length_c   1.000
_cell.angle_alpha   90.00
_cell.angle_beta   90.00
_cell.angle_gamma   90.00
#
_symmetry.space_group_name_H-M   'P 1'
#
loop_
_entity.id
_entity.type
_entity.pdbx_description
1 polymer ?
#
loop_
_entity_poly.entity_id
_entity_poly.type
_entity_poly.pdbx_seq_one_letter_code
_entity_poly.pdbx_strand_id
1 'polypeptide(L)'
;VGGLKVTNQTDGIDSASRPSATGRSMEDLHLLEDEELVSRTQAGDTQAFDVLWHKYSPRIYSLVYNMTSNHEDANDLLLEVFAKAFRAISGFKGKSSFYTWIHAIAVNMTINFVKKRGRRYQMSLDDFDSNIHNDKEFIELTASNTPIREVDLSELQQRLNEAMMKLSVEHRAVVTMFDIQGMPHAEIAKVLGVPEATVRSRLFYAHRQLQNYLEEFRKQ
;
A
#
# COMPACT_ATOMS: atom_id res chain seq x y z
N VAL A 1 -58.94 52.43 -44.94
CA VAL A 1 -59.03 51.58 -43.75
C VAL A 1 -57.96 50.51 -43.90
N GLY A 2 -56.78 50.76 -43.29
CA GLY A 2 -55.58 49.93 -43.39
C GLY A 2 -55.48 48.89 -42.29
N GLY A 3 -55.25 47.69 -42.70
CA GLY A 3 -54.89 46.58 -41.78
C GLY A 3 -53.39 46.32 -41.86
N LEU A 4 -52.72 46.61 -40.77
CA LEU A 4 -51.32 46.28 -40.57
C LEU A 4 -51.16 44.79 -40.20
N LYS A 5 -50.43 44.03 -41.06
CA LYS A 5 -49.96 42.69 -40.74
C LYS A 5 -48.68 42.81 -39.95
N VAL A 6 -48.67 42.29 -38.71
CA VAL A 6 -47.48 42.08 -37.86
C VAL A 6 -46.94 40.69 -38.16
N THR A 7 -45.79 40.61 -38.77
CA THR A 7 -45.01 39.36 -38.91
C THR A 7 -44.13 39.17 -37.71
N ASN A 8 -44.44 38.17 -36.87
CA ASN A 8 -43.57 37.72 -35.78
C ASN A 8 -42.48 36.84 -36.39
N GLN A 9 -41.28 37.34 -36.39
CA GLN A 9 -40.07 36.58 -36.67
C GLN A 9 -39.51 36.08 -35.32
N THR A 10 -39.68 34.81 -35.04
CA THR A 10 -39.09 34.16 -33.88
C THR A 10 -37.71 33.67 -34.28
N ASP A 11 -36.70 34.40 -33.85
CA ASP A 11 -35.32 33.95 -33.92
C ASP A 11 -35.12 32.74 -32.96
N GLY A 12 -34.93 31.58 -33.58
CA GLY A 12 -34.53 30.35 -32.88
C GLY A 12 -33.09 30.47 -32.39
N ILE A 13 -32.93 30.73 -31.12
CA ILE A 13 -31.62 30.57 -30.48
C ILE A 13 -31.39 29.06 -30.30
N ASP A 14 -30.61 28.53 -31.22
CA ASP A 14 -30.07 27.16 -31.14
C ASP A 14 -29.09 27.09 -29.94
N SER A 15 -29.63 26.73 -28.79
CA SER A 15 -28.82 26.42 -27.61
C SER A 15 -28.16 25.07 -27.85
N ALA A 16 -26.98 25.10 -28.47
CA ALA A 16 -26.09 23.94 -28.51
C ALA A 16 -25.85 23.42 -27.08
N SER A 17 -26.63 22.43 -26.73
CA SER A 17 -26.45 21.64 -25.50
C SER A 17 -25.05 21.05 -25.52
N ARG A 18 -24.14 21.62 -24.73
CA ARG A 18 -22.89 20.95 -24.37
C ARG A 18 -23.27 19.61 -23.78
N PRO A 19 -22.69 18.48 -24.24
CA PRO A 19 -22.93 17.21 -23.59
C PRO A 19 -22.39 17.34 -22.17
N SER A 20 -23.29 17.34 -21.18
CA SER A 20 -22.97 17.17 -19.78
C SER A 20 -22.14 15.88 -19.68
N ALA A 21 -21.00 15.96 -19.01
CA ALA A 21 -20.18 14.80 -18.68
C ALA A 21 -21.09 13.78 -17.96
N THR A 22 -21.64 12.86 -18.72
CA THR A 22 -22.59 11.85 -18.26
C THR A 22 -21.83 11.01 -17.24
N GLY A 23 -22.19 11.13 -15.97
CA GLY A 23 -21.68 10.29 -14.89
C GLY A 23 -21.95 8.84 -15.26
N ARG A 24 -20.90 8.13 -15.68
CA ARG A 24 -20.96 6.67 -15.76
C ARG A 24 -21.16 6.16 -14.34
N SER A 25 -21.95 5.08 -14.20
CA SER A 25 -22.16 4.47 -12.88
C SER A 25 -20.82 3.97 -12.33
N MET A 26 -20.70 3.83 -11.01
CA MET A 26 -19.51 3.22 -10.39
C MET A 26 -19.19 1.85 -10.99
N GLU A 27 -20.20 1.09 -11.40
CA GLU A 27 -20.06 -0.21 -12.06
C GLU A 27 -19.33 -0.12 -13.40
N ASP A 28 -19.59 0.93 -14.19
CA ASP A 28 -18.88 1.14 -15.46
C ASP A 28 -17.40 1.50 -15.24
N LEU A 29 -17.07 2.19 -14.15
CA LEU A 29 -15.69 2.55 -13.80
C LEU A 29 -14.85 1.34 -13.41
N HIS A 30 -15.46 0.33 -12.75
CA HIS A 30 -14.76 -0.90 -12.38
C HIS A 30 -14.30 -1.76 -13.57
N LEU A 31 -14.86 -1.53 -14.77
CA LEU A 31 -14.49 -2.21 -16.01
C LEU A 31 -13.33 -1.53 -16.75
N LEU A 32 -12.88 -0.36 -16.29
CA LEU A 32 -11.82 0.39 -16.96
C LEU A 32 -10.44 -0.11 -16.56
N GLU A 33 -9.50 0.00 -17.50
CA GLU A 33 -8.08 -0.26 -17.24
C GLU A 33 -7.47 0.86 -16.38
N ASP A 34 -6.39 0.54 -15.71
CA ASP A 34 -5.72 1.46 -14.77
C ASP A 34 -5.29 2.78 -15.43
N GLU A 35 -4.82 2.73 -16.69
CA GLU A 35 -4.40 3.91 -17.44
C GLU A 35 -5.55 4.89 -17.65
N GLU A 36 -6.75 4.39 -17.95
CA GLU A 36 -7.94 5.22 -18.10
C GLU A 36 -8.40 5.79 -16.76
N LEU A 37 -8.39 4.98 -15.68
CA LEU A 37 -8.72 5.45 -14.32
C LEU A 37 -7.76 6.55 -13.86
N VAL A 38 -6.47 6.37 -14.10
CA VAL A 38 -5.45 7.39 -13.81
C VAL A 38 -5.68 8.66 -14.60
N SER A 39 -5.93 8.54 -15.92
CA SER A 39 -6.18 9.70 -16.80
C SER A 39 -7.39 10.50 -16.33
N ARG A 40 -8.48 9.84 -15.95
CA ARG A 40 -9.70 10.48 -15.41
C ARG A 40 -9.42 11.15 -14.06
N THR A 41 -8.69 10.47 -13.18
CA THR A 41 -8.31 11.05 -11.90
C THR A 41 -7.48 12.33 -12.11
N GLN A 42 -6.56 12.33 -13.05
CA GLN A 42 -5.77 13.50 -13.44
C GLN A 42 -6.64 14.63 -14.02
N ALA A 43 -7.75 14.28 -14.66
CA ALA A 43 -8.75 15.25 -15.16
C ALA A 43 -9.71 15.75 -14.06
N GLY A 44 -9.56 15.28 -12.81
CA GLY A 44 -10.37 15.71 -11.67
C GLY A 44 -11.53 14.79 -11.30
N ASP A 45 -11.65 13.61 -11.93
CA ASP A 45 -12.66 12.61 -11.57
C ASP A 45 -12.20 11.83 -10.32
N THR A 46 -12.76 12.20 -9.16
CA THR A 46 -12.44 11.54 -7.89
C THR A 46 -13.00 10.12 -7.81
N GLN A 47 -14.10 9.82 -8.50
CA GLN A 47 -14.68 8.47 -8.51
C GLN A 47 -13.75 7.45 -9.18
N ALA A 48 -13.01 7.88 -10.20
CA ALA A 48 -11.99 7.04 -10.82
C ALA A 48 -10.86 6.68 -9.83
N PHE A 49 -10.50 7.60 -8.93
CA PHE A 49 -9.53 7.30 -7.87
C PHE A 49 -10.10 6.37 -6.81
N ASP A 50 -11.39 6.48 -6.48
CA ASP A 50 -12.04 5.55 -5.54
C ASP A 50 -12.01 4.11 -6.07
N VAL A 51 -12.13 3.90 -7.37
CA VAL A 51 -11.96 2.57 -8.00
C VAL A 51 -10.54 2.07 -7.83
N LEU A 52 -9.52 2.91 -8.08
CA LEU A 52 -8.12 2.55 -7.83
C LEU A 52 -7.85 2.23 -6.35
N TRP A 53 -8.47 3.00 -5.43
CA TRP A 53 -8.43 2.71 -4.00
C TRP A 53 -8.96 1.31 -3.69
N HIS A 54 -10.19 1.01 -4.11
CA HIS A 54 -10.81 -0.30 -3.84
C HIS A 54 -10.02 -1.47 -4.44
N LYS A 55 -9.46 -1.26 -5.63
CA LYS A 55 -8.66 -2.29 -6.33
C LYS A 55 -7.35 -2.60 -5.61
N TYR A 56 -6.66 -1.58 -5.07
CA TYR A 56 -5.30 -1.73 -4.56
C TYR A 56 -5.16 -1.69 -3.03
N SER A 57 -6.14 -1.16 -2.30
CA SER A 57 -6.05 -1.07 -0.83
C SER A 57 -5.81 -2.41 -0.13
N PRO A 58 -6.40 -3.55 -0.51
CA PRO A 58 -6.12 -4.81 0.16
C PRO A 58 -4.66 -5.26 -0.01
N ARG A 59 -4.07 -5.04 -1.19
CA ARG A 59 -2.68 -5.40 -1.46
C ARG A 59 -1.69 -4.49 -0.74
N ILE A 60 -1.97 -3.18 -0.72
CA ILE A 60 -1.15 -2.20 0.00
C ILE A 60 -1.25 -2.42 1.50
N TYR A 61 -2.45 -2.71 2.03
CA TYR A 61 -2.63 -3.08 3.43
C TYR A 61 -1.81 -4.32 3.81
N SER A 62 -1.90 -5.39 3.01
CA SER A 62 -1.12 -6.61 3.22
C SER A 62 0.39 -6.33 3.21
N LEU A 63 0.88 -5.50 2.27
CA LEU A 63 2.28 -5.09 2.23
C LEU A 63 2.70 -4.39 3.53
N VAL A 64 1.95 -3.36 3.93
CA VAL A 64 2.27 -2.55 5.11
C VAL A 64 2.17 -3.38 6.39
N TYR A 65 1.12 -4.20 6.53
CA TYR A 65 0.94 -5.08 7.67
C TYR A 65 2.09 -6.09 7.83
N ASN A 66 2.49 -6.77 6.76
CA ASN A 66 3.63 -7.71 6.81
C ASN A 66 4.96 -7.01 7.11
N MET A 67 5.06 -5.71 6.87
CA MET A 67 6.26 -4.92 7.19
C MET A 67 6.24 -4.36 8.62
N THR A 68 5.07 -4.07 9.21
CA THR A 68 4.93 -3.44 10.53
C THR A 68 4.52 -4.42 11.62
N SER A 69 3.83 -5.51 11.24
CA SER A 69 3.18 -6.48 12.14
C SER A 69 2.21 -5.83 13.15
N ASN A 70 1.61 -4.70 12.76
CA ASN A 70 0.67 -3.96 13.60
C ASN A 70 -0.49 -3.44 12.76
N HIS A 71 -1.73 -3.76 13.15
CA HIS A 71 -2.93 -3.40 12.39
C HIS A 71 -3.24 -1.91 12.40
N GLU A 72 -2.99 -1.22 13.51
CA GLU A 72 -3.20 0.21 13.65
C GLU A 72 -2.22 0.99 12.77
N ASP A 73 -0.92 0.70 12.90
CA ASP A 73 0.12 1.25 12.03
C ASP A 73 -0.17 0.99 10.54
N ALA A 74 -0.68 -0.22 10.21
CA ALA A 74 -0.99 -0.59 8.83
C ALA A 74 -2.17 0.20 8.27
N ASN A 75 -3.21 0.44 9.05
CA ASN A 75 -4.35 1.26 8.65
C ASN A 75 -3.94 2.72 8.44
N ASP A 76 -3.20 3.30 9.39
CA ASP A 76 -2.75 4.68 9.31
C ASP A 76 -1.86 4.90 8.08
N LEU A 77 -0.87 4.03 7.88
CA LEU A 77 0.01 4.09 6.71
C LEU A 77 -0.75 3.88 5.40
N LEU A 78 -1.74 3.00 5.36
CA LEU A 78 -2.60 2.81 4.18
C LEU A 78 -3.26 4.12 3.77
N LEU A 79 -3.91 4.80 4.72
CA LEU A 79 -4.56 6.08 4.48
C LEU A 79 -3.56 7.14 4.02
N GLU A 80 -2.41 7.24 4.67
CA GLU A 80 -1.35 8.19 4.29
C GLU A 80 -0.78 7.91 2.89
N VAL A 81 -0.58 6.63 2.51
CA VAL A 81 -0.10 6.21 1.19
C VAL A 81 -1.06 6.68 0.11
N PHE A 82 -2.36 6.40 0.24
CA PHE A 82 -3.33 6.80 -0.76
C PHE A 82 -3.57 8.31 -0.78
N ALA A 83 -3.57 8.98 0.37
CA ALA A 83 -3.61 10.44 0.41
C ALA A 83 -2.40 11.08 -0.30
N LYS A 84 -1.20 10.49 -0.15
CA LYS A 84 -0.01 10.91 -0.88
C LYS A 84 -0.12 10.60 -2.37
N ALA A 85 -0.62 9.42 -2.74
CA ALA A 85 -0.84 9.03 -4.13
C ALA A 85 -1.82 9.99 -4.82
N PHE A 86 -2.96 10.30 -4.19
CA PHE A 86 -3.94 11.24 -4.73
C PHE A 86 -3.34 12.62 -5.00
N ARG A 87 -2.57 13.16 -4.05
CA ARG A 87 -1.87 14.44 -4.25
C ARG A 87 -0.80 14.42 -5.34
N ALA A 88 -0.17 13.27 -5.56
CA ALA A 88 0.93 13.12 -6.50
C ALA A 88 0.51 12.62 -7.89
N ILE A 89 -0.75 12.18 -8.06
CA ILE A 89 -1.21 11.52 -9.30
C ILE A 89 -1.15 12.42 -10.53
N SER A 90 -1.33 13.72 -10.37
CA SER A 90 -1.19 14.70 -11.46
C SER A 90 0.21 14.70 -12.08
N GLY A 91 1.23 14.31 -11.31
CA GLY A 91 2.61 14.18 -11.78
C GLY A 91 2.98 12.78 -12.27
N PHE A 92 2.08 11.80 -12.18
CA PHE A 92 2.33 10.45 -12.65
C PHE A 92 2.36 10.41 -14.19
N LYS A 93 3.50 9.99 -14.76
CA LYS A 93 3.76 10.04 -16.22
C LYS A 93 3.60 8.68 -16.93
N GLY A 94 3.07 7.67 -16.27
CA GLY A 94 2.89 6.35 -16.88
C GLY A 94 4.19 5.60 -17.24
N LYS A 95 5.34 5.97 -16.64
CA LYS A 95 6.63 5.26 -16.88
C LYS A 95 6.67 3.85 -16.28
N SER A 96 5.73 3.53 -15.41
CA SER A 96 5.47 2.22 -14.83
C SER A 96 3.96 2.04 -14.71
N SER A 97 3.48 0.83 -14.41
CA SER A 97 2.08 0.63 -14.04
C SER A 97 1.72 1.42 -12.77
N PHE A 98 0.44 1.77 -12.61
CA PHE A 98 -0.05 2.36 -11.36
C PHE A 98 0.25 1.45 -10.16
N TYR A 99 0.12 0.14 -10.36
CA TYR A 99 0.47 -0.88 -9.38
C TYR A 99 1.91 -0.71 -8.85
N THR A 100 2.90 -0.67 -9.74
CA THR A 100 4.31 -0.49 -9.37
C THR A 100 4.54 0.85 -8.67
N TRP A 101 3.89 1.91 -9.13
CA TRP A 101 4.03 3.25 -8.59
C TRP A 101 3.46 3.39 -7.17
N ILE A 102 2.24 2.87 -6.93
CA ILE A 102 1.63 2.92 -5.59
C ILE A 102 2.41 2.06 -4.58
N HIS A 103 2.95 0.89 -5.02
CA HIS A 103 3.82 0.07 -4.20
C HIS A 103 5.11 0.79 -3.83
N ALA A 104 5.72 1.56 -4.74
CA ALA A 104 6.91 2.36 -4.44
C ALA A 104 6.61 3.42 -3.36
N ILE A 105 5.45 4.07 -3.41
CA ILE A 105 5.02 5.00 -2.37
C ILE A 105 4.87 4.27 -1.03
N ALA A 106 4.14 3.15 -1.02
CA ALA A 106 3.86 2.36 0.18
C ALA A 106 5.13 1.84 0.85
N VAL A 107 6.01 1.16 0.09
CA VAL A 107 7.26 0.61 0.62
C VAL A 107 8.15 1.70 1.21
N ASN A 108 8.36 2.80 0.47
CA ASN A 108 9.21 3.90 0.94
C ASN A 108 8.66 4.54 2.23
N MET A 109 7.35 4.75 2.32
CA MET A 109 6.71 5.30 3.52
C MET A 109 6.85 4.33 4.69
N THR A 110 6.59 3.04 4.48
CA THR A 110 6.68 2.01 5.53
C THR A 110 8.12 1.82 6.01
N ILE A 111 9.10 1.77 5.12
CA ILE A 111 10.53 1.69 5.50
C ILE A 111 10.91 2.89 6.36
N ASN A 112 10.52 4.11 5.96
CA ASN A 112 10.82 5.31 6.73
C ASN A 112 10.14 5.31 8.10
N PHE A 113 8.89 4.86 8.17
CA PHE A 113 8.14 4.72 9.41
C PHE A 113 8.83 3.75 10.38
N VAL A 114 9.13 2.53 9.93
CA VAL A 114 9.80 1.51 10.75
C VAL A 114 11.17 1.99 11.23
N LYS A 115 11.98 2.60 10.35
CA LYS A 115 13.29 3.16 10.72
C LYS A 115 13.18 4.31 11.75
N LYS A 116 12.17 5.17 11.62
CA LYS A 116 11.93 6.27 12.56
C LYS A 116 11.50 5.73 13.93
N ARG A 117 10.62 4.70 13.94
CA ARG A 117 10.19 4.04 15.19
C ARG A 117 11.37 3.36 15.91
N GLY A 118 12.21 2.61 15.18
CA GLY A 118 13.41 1.99 15.73
C GLY A 118 14.40 3.01 16.34
N ARG A 119 14.64 4.14 15.67
CA ARG A 119 15.50 5.21 16.21
C ARG A 119 14.91 5.87 17.46
N ARG A 120 13.59 6.11 17.50
CA ARG A 120 12.94 6.66 18.70
C ARG A 120 13.06 5.70 19.89
N TYR A 121 12.93 4.41 19.65
CA TYR A 121 13.09 3.40 20.67
C TYR A 121 14.53 3.38 21.23
N GLN A 122 15.55 3.43 20.35
CA GLN A 122 16.95 3.52 20.78
C GLN A 122 17.24 4.81 21.56
N MET A 123 16.80 5.97 21.07
CA MET A 123 16.96 7.24 21.80
C MET A 123 16.27 7.21 23.18
N SER A 124 15.08 6.58 23.27
CA SER A 124 14.38 6.42 24.55
C SER A 124 15.10 5.46 25.50
N LEU A 125 15.81 4.45 24.98
CA LEU A 125 16.65 3.56 25.79
C LEU A 125 17.93 4.26 26.24
N ASP A 126 18.57 5.06 25.38
CA ASP A 126 19.77 5.82 25.73
C ASP A 126 19.49 6.89 26.80
N ASP A 127 18.30 7.52 26.77
CA ASP A 127 17.83 8.42 27.83
C ASP A 127 17.46 7.67 29.14
N PHE A 128 17.10 6.38 29.04
CA PHE A 128 16.72 5.52 30.17
C PHE A 128 17.88 4.74 30.78
N ASP A 129 18.96 4.52 30.01
CA ASP A 129 20.11 3.68 30.40
C ASP A 129 21.08 4.35 31.38
N SER A 130 20.69 5.52 31.94
CA SER A 130 21.32 5.99 33.17
C SER A 130 20.84 5.26 34.44
N ASN A 131 19.81 4.42 34.36
CA ASN A 131 19.28 3.72 35.54
C ASN A 131 18.41 2.50 35.23
N ILE A 132 18.82 1.44 34.65
CA ILE A 132 18.25 0.09 34.91
C ILE A 132 18.79 -0.93 33.89
N HIS A 133 19.46 -1.96 34.43
CA HIS A 133 19.74 -3.23 33.75
C HIS A 133 18.47 -4.01 33.46
N ASN A 134 18.44 -4.60 32.25
CA ASN A 134 17.69 -5.81 31.85
C ASN A 134 16.20 -5.87 32.22
N ASP A 135 15.35 -5.68 31.22
CA ASP A 135 14.11 -6.43 31.17
C ASP A 135 13.81 -6.97 29.78
N LYS A 136 13.92 -8.31 29.68
CA LYS A 136 13.53 -9.13 28.52
C LYS A 136 12.00 -9.29 28.38
N GLU A 137 11.21 -8.42 28.98
CA GLU A 137 9.79 -8.64 29.28
C GLU A 137 8.80 -7.96 28.35
N PHE A 138 9.25 -7.40 27.19
CA PHE A 138 8.37 -6.64 26.30
C PHE A 138 7.84 -7.41 25.06
N ILE A 139 7.97 -8.76 25.05
CA ILE A 139 7.45 -9.60 23.94
C ILE A 139 6.12 -10.31 24.30
N GLU A 140 5.63 -10.18 25.54
CA GLU A 140 4.56 -11.05 26.08
C GLU A 140 3.13 -10.48 26.11
N LEU A 141 2.81 -9.38 25.44
CA LEU A 141 1.50 -8.74 25.53
C LEU A 141 0.66 -8.80 24.25
N THR A 142 0.57 -9.96 23.57
CA THR A 142 -0.59 -10.23 22.68
C THR A 142 -0.79 -11.73 22.46
N ALA A 143 -1.11 -12.45 23.52
CA ALA A 143 -1.70 -13.78 23.38
C ALA A 143 -3.07 -13.79 24.05
N SER A 144 -4.13 -13.70 23.29
CA SER A 144 -5.49 -13.98 23.76
C SER A 144 -6.12 -15.12 22.96
N ASN A 145 -6.25 -16.26 23.69
CA ASN A 145 -7.21 -17.35 23.60
C ASN A 145 -8.00 -17.62 22.33
N THR A 146 -7.78 -18.77 21.69
CA THR A 146 -8.76 -19.45 20.85
C THR A 146 -8.55 -20.98 20.81
N PRO A 147 -9.61 -21.81 20.52
CA PRO A 147 -9.63 -23.26 20.79
C PRO A 147 -8.83 -24.13 19.81
N ILE A 148 -8.52 -25.31 20.27
CA ILE A 148 -7.46 -26.27 19.92
C ILE A 148 -7.25 -26.65 18.41
N ARG A 149 -8.15 -26.36 17.47
CA ARG A 149 -7.94 -26.64 16.02
C ARG A 149 -7.54 -25.44 15.17
N GLU A 150 -7.81 -24.24 15.65
CA GLU A 150 -7.32 -22.98 15.05
C GLU A 150 -5.95 -22.58 15.59
N VAL A 151 -5.55 -23.14 16.72
CA VAL A 151 -4.29 -22.88 17.41
C VAL A 151 -3.07 -23.18 16.52
N ASP A 152 -3.06 -24.28 15.76
CA ASP A 152 -1.88 -24.64 14.95
C ASP A 152 -1.61 -23.65 13.81
N LEU A 153 -2.66 -23.16 13.12
CA LEU A 153 -2.49 -22.19 12.05
C LEU A 153 -2.18 -20.79 12.58
N SER A 154 -2.79 -20.39 13.69
CA SER A 154 -2.53 -19.10 14.31
C SER A 154 -1.13 -19.07 14.96
N GLU A 155 -0.68 -20.15 15.58
CA GLU A 155 0.66 -20.28 16.11
C GLU A 155 1.71 -20.25 15.01
N LEU A 156 1.50 -20.97 13.91
CA LEU A 156 2.39 -20.93 12.75
C LEU A 156 2.45 -19.51 12.16
N GLN A 157 1.32 -18.84 12.05
CA GLN A 157 1.25 -17.47 11.53
C GLN A 157 1.95 -16.48 12.47
N GLN A 158 1.78 -16.63 13.77
CA GLN A 158 2.48 -15.81 14.76
C GLN A 158 4.00 -16.01 14.66
N ARG A 159 4.47 -17.26 14.61
CA ARG A 159 5.89 -17.60 14.47
C ARG A 159 6.49 -17.05 13.18
N LEU A 160 5.74 -17.14 12.06
CA LEU A 160 6.17 -16.54 10.80
C LEU A 160 6.30 -15.03 10.91
N ASN A 161 5.33 -14.36 11.53
CA ASN A 161 5.38 -12.92 11.78
C ASN A 161 6.59 -12.53 12.65
N GLU A 162 6.86 -13.28 13.72
CA GLU A 162 8.03 -13.08 14.58
C GLU A 162 9.34 -13.24 13.80
N ALA A 163 9.45 -14.28 12.97
CA ALA A 163 10.61 -14.49 12.10
C ALA A 163 10.76 -13.35 11.08
N MET A 164 9.67 -12.90 10.47
CA MET A 164 9.67 -11.75 9.57
C MET A 164 10.13 -10.47 10.28
N MET A 165 9.73 -10.25 11.54
CA MET A 165 10.13 -9.06 12.30
C MET A 165 11.63 -9.08 12.70
N LYS A 166 12.29 -10.24 12.71
CA LYS A 166 13.74 -10.35 12.91
C LYS A 166 14.55 -9.98 11.65
N LEU A 167 13.94 -9.95 10.47
CA LEU A 167 14.59 -9.48 9.25
C LEU A 167 14.81 -7.97 9.29
N SER A 168 15.86 -7.48 8.61
CA SER A 168 15.96 -6.05 8.31
C SER A 168 14.73 -5.60 7.51
N VAL A 169 14.38 -4.32 7.62
CA VAL A 169 13.19 -3.80 6.91
C VAL A 169 13.30 -3.95 5.39
N GLU A 170 14.52 -3.87 4.85
CA GLU A 170 14.80 -4.07 3.42
C GLU A 170 14.64 -5.52 3.00
N HIS A 171 15.11 -6.49 3.81
CA HIS A 171 14.90 -7.92 3.58
C HIS A 171 13.42 -8.28 3.67
N ARG A 172 12.73 -7.76 4.68
CA ARG A 172 11.29 -7.97 4.86
C ARG A 172 10.48 -7.45 3.68
N ALA A 173 10.82 -6.24 3.18
CA ALA A 173 10.15 -5.66 2.01
C ALA A 173 10.26 -6.56 0.76
N VAL A 174 11.45 -7.11 0.46
CA VAL A 174 11.61 -7.97 -0.72
C VAL A 174 10.87 -9.31 -0.55
N VAL A 175 10.89 -9.92 0.64
CA VAL A 175 10.14 -11.15 0.94
C VAL A 175 8.64 -10.91 0.81
N THR A 176 8.12 -9.84 1.39
CA THR A 176 6.69 -9.50 1.30
C THR A 176 6.25 -9.32 -0.15
N MET A 177 7.01 -8.58 -0.96
CA MET A 177 6.65 -8.35 -2.36
C MET A 177 6.80 -9.62 -3.22
N PHE A 178 7.84 -10.43 -2.99
CA PHE A 178 8.09 -11.61 -3.80
C PHE A 178 7.25 -12.81 -3.37
N ASP A 179 7.38 -13.24 -2.10
CA ASP A 179 6.79 -14.50 -1.62
C ASP A 179 5.29 -14.35 -1.31
N ILE A 180 4.86 -13.20 -0.78
CA ILE A 180 3.46 -12.98 -0.38
C ILE A 180 2.63 -12.38 -1.51
N GLN A 181 3.18 -11.43 -2.27
CA GLN A 181 2.43 -10.74 -3.33
C GLN A 181 2.69 -11.27 -4.74
N GLY A 182 3.69 -12.17 -4.92
CA GLY A 182 4.03 -12.75 -6.20
C GLY A 182 4.61 -11.76 -7.21
N MET A 183 5.21 -10.65 -6.73
CA MET A 183 5.76 -9.62 -7.61
C MET A 183 7.08 -10.09 -8.24
N PRO A 184 7.27 -9.95 -9.57
CA PRO A 184 8.52 -10.33 -10.24
C PRO A 184 9.72 -9.49 -9.77
N HIS A 185 10.92 -10.06 -9.76
CA HIS A 185 12.16 -9.36 -9.36
C HIS A 185 12.36 -8.01 -10.07
N ALA A 186 12.07 -7.97 -11.37
CA ALA A 186 12.21 -6.74 -12.16
C ALA A 186 11.26 -5.62 -11.71
N GLU A 187 10.05 -5.96 -11.24
CA GLU A 187 9.12 -4.99 -10.69
C GLU A 187 9.52 -4.54 -9.28
N ILE A 188 9.95 -5.49 -8.42
CA ILE A 188 10.50 -5.17 -7.10
C ILE A 188 11.70 -4.23 -7.23
N ALA A 189 12.58 -4.46 -8.21
CA ALA A 189 13.70 -3.60 -8.50
C ALA A 189 13.27 -2.16 -8.82
N LYS A 190 12.21 -1.99 -9.62
CA LYS A 190 11.61 -0.67 -9.93
C LYS A 190 10.99 -0.03 -8.69
N VAL A 191 10.24 -0.80 -7.89
CA VAL A 191 9.61 -0.33 -6.64
C VAL A 191 10.66 0.19 -5.67
N LEU A 192 11.76 -0.54 -5.48
CA LEU A 192 12.82 -0.19 -4.53
C LEU A 192 13.87 0.77 -5.09
N GLY A 193 13.89 1.01 -6.41
CA GLY A 193 14.92 1.83 -7.06
C GLY A 193 16.32 1.22 -6.97
N VAL A 194 16.44 -0.11 -7.01
CA VAL A 194 17.72 -0.85 -6.91
C VAL A 194 17.89 -1.79 -8.11
N PRO A 195 19.13 -2.23 -8.43
CA PRO A 195 19.34 -3.26 -9.43
C PRO A 195 18.64 -4.58 -9.09
N GLU A 196 18.18 -5.32 -10.10
CA GLU A 196 17.53 -6.62 -9.91
C GLU A 196 18.43 -7.65 -9.20
N ALA A 197 19.74 -7.59 -9.45
CA ALA A 197 20.72 -8.40 -8.72
C ALA A 197 20.68 -8.15 -7.21
N THR A 198 20.45 -6.90 -6.79
CA THR A 198 20.27 -6.54 -5.37
C THR A 198 19.02 -7.15 -4.79
N VAL A 199 17.93 -7.22 -5.55
CA VAL A 199 16.68 -7.89 -5.12
C VAL A 199 16.95 -9.37 -4.88
N ARG A 200 17.61 -10.05 -5.84
CA ARG A 200 17.94 -11.48 -5.72
C ARG A 200 18.83 -11.76 -4.51
N SER A 201 19.86 -10.95 -4.29
CA SER A 201 20.76 -11.14 -3.13
C SER A 201 20.03 -10.90 -1.81
N ARG A 202 19.18 -9.87 -1.72
CA ARG A 202 18.37 -9.63 -0.52
C ARG A 202 17.42 -10.77 -0.24
N LEU A 203 16.73 -11.32 -1.25
CA LEU A 203 15.87 -12.50 -1.11
C LEU A 203 16.65 -13.71 -0.63
N PHE A 204 17.80 -14.00 -1.24
CA PHE A 204 18.66 -15.12 -0.83
C PHE A 204 19.05 -15.03 0.65
N TYR A 205 19.53 -13.88 1.10
CA TYR A 205 19.89 -13.70 2.50
C TYR A 205 18.69 -13.69 3.44
N ALA A 206 17.57 -13.12 3.02
CA ALA A 206 16.34 -13.11 3.80
C ALA A 206 15.79 -14.53 4.00
N HIS A 207 15.71 -15.34 2.94
CA HIS A 207 15.28 -16.74 3.02
C HIS A 207 16.20 -17.56 3.93
N ARG A 208 17.52 -17.37 3.82
CA ARG A 208 18.48 -18.04 4.69
C ARG A 208 18.29 -17.68 6.17
N GLN A 209 18.03 -16.39 6.47
CA GLN A 209 17.74 -15.96 7.83
C GLN A 209 16.42 -16.53 8.33
N LEU A 210 15.34 -16.48 7.52
CA LEU A 210 14.06 -17.09 7.89
C LEU A 210 14.19 -18.59 8.15
N GLN A 211 14.91 -19.31 7.31
CA GLN A 211 15.17 -20.74 7.48
C GLN A 211 15.86 -21.01 8.84
N ASN A 212 16.89 -20.26 9.18
CA ASN A 212 17.59 -20.42 10.46
C ASN A 212 16.64 -20.15 11.64
N TYR A 213 15.82 -19.10 11.60
CA TYR A 213 14.86 -18.81 12.67
C TYR A 213 13.79 -19.89 12.80
N LEU A 214 13.28 -20.44 11.70
CA LEU A 214 12.27 -21.49 11.72
C LEU A 214 12.82 -22.85 12.12
N GLU A 215 14.11 -23.17 11.84
CA GLU A 215 14.76 -24.39 12.28
C GLU A 215 14.98 -24.43 13.81
N GLU A 216 15.21 -23.29 14.45
CA GLU A 216 15.30 -23.19 15.90
C GLU A 216 14.00 -23.65 16.58
N PHE A 217 12.85 -23.33 16.00
CA PHE A 217 11.54 -23.74 16.51
C PHE A 217 11.24 -25.24 16.30
N ARG A 218 11.78 -25.87 15.25
CA ARG A 218 11.58 -27.30 14.99
C ARG A 218 12.31 -28.20 15.98
N LYS A 219 13.29 -27.64 16.70
CA LYS A 219 14.12 -28.40 17.69
C LYS A 219 13.63 -28.25 19.14
N GLN A 220 12.63 -27.40 19.37
CA GLN A 220 11.93 -27.24 20.64
C GLN A 220 10.66 -28.10 20.67
#